data_63703ebfcc63c8243bf2d6700726e85a
#
_entry.id   63703ebfcc63c8243bf2d6700726e85a
#
_cell.length_a   1.000
_cell.length_b   1.000
_cell.length_c   1.000
_cell.angle_alpha   90.00
_cell.angle_beta   90.00
_cell.angle_gamma   90.00
#
_symmetry.space_group_name_H-M   'P 1'
#
loop_
_entity.id
_entity.type
_entity.pdbx_description
1 polymer ?
#
loop_
_entity_poly.entity_id
_entity_poly.type
_entity_poly.pdbx_seq_one_letter_code
_entity_poly.pdbx_strand_id
1 'polypeptide(L)'
;VYILTNPCLDGWVKIGMTERDDIESRLRELNSPTNIPLSYRCYATYEVENPHEVEKRIHSIIDRVDGSLHAREQLKNGKIREREFFKISPETAYGIFKDIAILRGDIDKLKLFMPTPEQSQEQEIAERRLKRANNSFKLLNIDIGEEISFLYDDTVAAKVVSDKNQIEYEGENYTVTGLARKLLIERHGWSENIHINGWMYFTKDGMSLSELRDSIENVENDD
;
A
#
# COMPACT_ATOMS: atom_id res chain seq x y z
N VAL A 1 -13.86 22.29 -0.50
CA VAL A 1 -12.57 21.56 -0.60
C VAL A 1 -12.54 20.42 0.40
N TYR A 2 -11.70 19.42 0.18
CA TYR A 2 -11.64 18.22 1.02
C TYR A 2 -10.22 17.73 1.24
N ILE A 3 -10.04 16.97 2.32
CA ILE A 3 -8.85 16.15 2.60
C ILE A 3 -9.28 14.68 2.55
N LEU A 4 -8.63 13.91 1.69
CA LEU A 4 -8.83 12.46 1.63
C LEU A 4 -7.55 11.73 2.04
N THR A 5 -7.75 10.59 2.69
CA THR A 5 -6.70 9.61 3.01
C THR A 5 -6.94 8.32 2.25
N ASN A 6 -5.89 7.53 2.07
CA ASN A 6 -5.98 6.17 1.54
C ASN A 6 -4.98 5.29 2.27
N PRO A 7 -5.41 4.15 2.86
CA PRO A 7 -4.51 3.27 3.62
C PRO A 7 -3.34 2.70 2.82
N CYS A 8 -3.44 2.67 1.47
CA CYS A 8 -2.33 2.27 0.60
C CYS A 8 -1.32 3.39 0.32
N LEU A 9 -1.59 4.62 0.74
CA LEU A 9 -0.77 5.81 0.51
C LEU A 9 -0.36 6.40 1.87
N ASP A 10 0.35 5.60 2.67
CA ASP A 10 0.82 6.01 3.99
C ASP A 10 1.69 7.27 3.91
N GLY A 11 1.43 8.23 4.80
CA GLY A 11 2.11 9.52 4.82
C GLY A 11 1.69 10.50 3.72
N TRP A 12 0.66 10.18 2.92
CA TRP A 12 0.13 11.04 1.87
C TRP A 12 -1.33 11.42 2.13
N VAL A 13 -1.67 12.66 1.84
CA VAL A 13 -3.05 13.12 1.75
C VAL A 13 -3.35 13.61 0.34
N LYS A 14 -4.60 13.46 -0.08
CA LYS A 14 -5.12 14.13 -1.26
C LYS A 14 -5.92 15.35 -0.83
N ILE A 15 -5.52 16.53 -1.31
CA ILE A 15 -6.25 17.79 -1.11
C ILE A 15 -6.85 18.18 -2.45
N GLY A 16 -8.17 18.24 -2.51
CA GLY A 16 -8.89 18.53 -3.74
C GLY A 16 -10.19 19.29 -3.49
N MET A 17 -10.91 19.53 -4.56
CA MET A 17 -12.21 20.20 -4.48
C MET A 17 -13.30 19.44 -5.24
N THR A 18 -14.54 19.78 -4.92
CA THR A 18 -15.74 19.38 -5.65
C THR A 18 -16.73 20.54 -5.66
N GLU A 19 -17.46 20.68 -6.74
CA GLU A 19 -18.61 21.60 -6.84
C GLU A 19 -19.92 20.90 -6.49
N ARG A 20 -19.84 19.59 -6.11
CA ARG A 20 -21.03 18.81 -5.72
C ARG A 20 -21.41 19.14 -4.28
N ASP A 21 -22.69 19.03 -3.99
CA ASP A 21 -23.23 19.32 -2.66
C ASP A 21 -22.79 18.32 -1.59
N ASP A 22 -22.38 17.11 -2.01
CA ASP A 22 -21.95 16.06 -1.08
C ASP A 22 -20.59 15.44 -1.47
N ILE A 23 -19.80 15.12 -0.45
CA ILE A 23 -18.49 14.45 -0.60
C ILE A 23 -18.64 12.98 -0.99
N GLU A 24 -19.76 12.33 -0.65
CA GLU A 24 -20.01 10.93 -0.90
C GLU A 24 -20.05 10.63 -2.41
N SER A 25 -20.68 11.51 -3.20
CA SER A 25 -20.70 11.41 -4.67
C SER A 25 -19.29 11.48 -5.25
N ARG A 26 -18.44 12.34 -4.69
CA ARG A 26 -17.04 12.44 -5.12
C ARG A 26 -16.22 11.22 -4.70
N LEU A 27 -16.43 10.70 -3.50
CA LEU A 27 -15.79 9.46 -3.05
C LEU A 27 -16.16 8.27 -3.91
N ARG A 28 -17.45 8.11 -4.26
CA ARG A 28 -17.89 7.03 -5.16
C ARG A 28 -17.20 7.10 -6.53
N GLU A 29 -17.04 8.30 -7.08
CA GLU A 29 -16.34 8.49 -8.35
C GLU A 29 -14.85 8.14 -8.23
N LEU A 30 -14.15 8.59 -7.17
CA LEU A 30 -12.73 8.32 -6.95
C LEU A 30 -12.44 6.86 -6.61
N ASN A 31 -13.40 6.17 -5.98
CA ASN A 31 -13.28 4.78 -5.56
C ASN A 31 -13.80 3.79 -6.63
N SER A 32 -14.39 4.26 -7.72
CA SER A 32 -14.91 3.39 -8.77
C SER A 32 -13.82 2.69 -9.62
N PRO A 33 -12.62 3.29 -9.87
CA PRO A 33 -11.55 2.59 -10.57
C PRO A 33 -11.00 1.39 -9.80
N THR A 34 -10.84 0.25 -10.49
CA THR A 34 -10.36 -1.01 -9.90
C THR A 34 -8.84 -1.06 -9.65
N ASN A 35 -8.11 -0.02 -10.01
CA ASN A 35 -6.66 0.08 -9.85
C ASN A 35 -6.20 0.59 -8.47
N ILE A 36 -7.14 0.91 -7.58
CA ILE A 36 -6.85 1.34 -6.21
C ILE A 36 -7.26 0.20 -5.26
N PRO A 37 -6.30 -0.44 -4.55
CA PRO A 37 -6.59 -1.61 -3.71
C PRO A 37 -7.54 -1.31 -2.54
N LEU A 38 -7.45 -0.12 -1.95
CA LEU A 38 -8.32 0.32 -0.86
C LEU A 38 -8.92 1.69 -1.17
N SER A 39 -10.15 1.90 -0.71
CA SER A 39 -10.91 3.12 -0.98
C SER A 39 -10.32 4.37 -0.32
N TYR A 40 -10.46 5.51 -0.99
CA TYR A 40 -10.27 6.80 -0.36
C TYR A 40 -11.34 7.02 0.71
N ARG A 41 -10.94 7.70 1.79
CA ARG A 41 -11.77 8.07 2.92
C ARG A 41 -11.74 9.58 3.09
N CYS A 42 -12.89 10.17 3.40
CA CYS A 42 -12.94 11.57 3.76
C CYS A 42 -12.37 11.75 5.16
N TYR A 43 -11.35 12.59 5.28
CA TYR A 43 -10.81 13.02 6.57
C TYR A 43 -11.45 14.34 7.03
N ALA A 44 -11.58 15.30 6.11
CA ALA A 44 -12.22 16.57 6.40
C ALA A 44 -12.83 17.21 5.14
N THR A 45 -13.86 18.02 5.33
CA THR A 45 -14.41 18.91 4.31
C THR A 45 -14.46 20.34 4.84
N TYR A 46 -14.24 21.28 3.93
CA TYR A 46 -14.41 22.70 4.21
C TYR A 46 -15.28 23.32 3.10
N GLU A 47 -16.47 23.75 3.48
CA GLU A 47 -17.43 24.39 2.57
C GLU A 47 -17.03 25.83 2.32
N VAL A 48 -16.90 26.21 1.06
CA VAL A 48 -16.44 27.53 0.62
C VAL A 48 -17.17 27.97 -0.65
N GLU A 49 -17.32 29.28 -0.84
CA GLU A 49 -18.00 29.84 -2.02
C GLU A 49 -17.24 29.59 -3.32
N ASN A 50 -15.91 29.61 -3.29
CA ASN A 50 -15.05 29.35 -4.45
C ASN A 50 -14.06 28.22 -4.16
N PRO A 51 -14.49 26.95 -4.33
CA PRO A 51 -13.65 25.79 -3.99
C PRO A 51 -12.35 25.73 -4.79
N HIS A 52 -12.38 26.09 -6.08
CA HIS A 52 -11.22 26.06 -6.94
C HIS A 52 -10.11 27.05 -6.49
N GLU A 53 -10.51 28.28 -6.14
CA GLU A 53 -9.53 29.26 -5.65
C GLU A 53 -8.97 28.88 -4.28
N VAL A 54 -9.79 28.36 -3.38
CA VAL A 54 -9.34 27.94 -2.05
C VAL A 54 -8.41 26.73 -2.14
N GLU A 55 -8.74 25.72 -2.94
CA GLU A 55 -7.84 24.61 -3.22
C GLU A 55 -6.48 25.08 -3.72
N LYS A 56 -6.47 25.91 -4.76
CA LYS A 56 -5.26 26.47 -5.35
C LYS A 56 -4.42 27.25 -4.32
N ARG A 57 -5.05 27.99 -3.42
CA ARG A 57 -4.35 28.72 -2.34
C ARG A 57 -3.75 27.78 -1.32
N ILE A 58 -4.46 26.74 -0.93
CA ILE A 58 -3.94 25.71 -0.02
C ILE A 58 -2.71 25.02 -0.61
N HIS A 59 -2.79 24.59 -1.87
CA HIS A 59 -1.64 24.01 -2.57
C HIS A 59 -0.45 24.98 -2.60
N SER A 60 -0.69 26.25 -2.93
CA SER A 60 0.35 27.29 -2.94
C SER A 60 0.97 27.56 -1.55
N ILE A 61 0.20 27.47 -0.48
CA ILE A 61 0.72 27.61 0.89
C ILE A 61 1.68 26.47 1.18
N ILE A 62 1.29 25.23 0.92
CA ILE A 62 2.12 24.05 1.16
C ILE A 62 3.41 24.12 0.31
N ASP A 63 3.30 24.47 -0.97
CA ASP A 63 4.45 24.59 -1.89
C ASP A 63 5.45 25.67 -1.46
N ARG A 64 4.99 26.74 -0.82
CA ARG A 64 5.86 27.79 -0.29
C ARG A 64 6.60 27.39 0.98
N VAL A 65 6.02 26.49 1.78
CA VAL A 65 6.68 25.94 2.98
C VAL A 65 7.73 24.93 2.54
N ASP A 66 7.35 23.95 1.73
CA ASP A 66 8.27 22.98 1.15
C ASP A 66 7.65 22.36 -0.13
N GLY A 67 8.13 22.80 -1.28
CA GLY A 67 7.67 22.28 -2.58
C GLY A 67 7.99 20.80 -2.83
N SER A 68 8.84 20.16 -2.02
CA SER A 68 9.13 18.72 -2.10
C SER A 68 8.00 17.85 -1.54
N LEU A 69 7.11 18.45 -0.74
CA LEU A 69 5.92 17.77 -0.20
C LEU A 69 4.87 17.49 -1.27
N HIS A 70 4.86 18.24 -2.35
CA HIS A 70 3.88 18.10 -3.43
C HIS A 70 4.28 17.00 -4.41
N ALA A 71 3.40 16.05 -4.69
CA ALA A 71 3.64 14.98 -5.65
C ALA A 71 3.74 15.52 -7.07
N ARG A 72 4.92 15.40 -7.67
CA ARG A 72 5.23 15.84 -9.04
C ARG A 72 5.76 14.68 -9.86
N GLU A 73 5.27 14.56 -11.10
CA GLU A 73 5.68 13.56 -12.06
C GLU A 73 6.31 14.23 -13.27
N GLN A 74 7.55 13.88 -13.58
CA GLN A 74 8.19 14.34 -14.82
C GLN A 74 7.76 13.44 -15.96
N LEU A 75 7.07 14.03 -16.95
CA LEU A 75 6.63 13.33 -18.15
C LEU A 75 7.78 13.18 -19.16
N LYS A 76 7.67 12.20 -20.08
CA LYS A 76 8.67 11.93 -21.13
C LYS A 76 9.00 13.15 -22.02
N ASN A 77 8.09 14.12 -22.14
CA ASN A 77 8.28 15.36 -22.89
C ASN A 77 8.91 16.49 -22.06
N GLY A 78 9.42 16.20 -20.86
CA GLY A 78 10.04 17.18 -19.95
C GLY A 78 9.04 18.04 -19.16
N LYS A 79 7.73 17.92 -19.41
CA LYS A 79 6.72 18.65 -18.62
C LYS A 79 6.56 18.01 -17.24
N ILE A 80 6.33 18.87 -16.25
CA ILE A 80 6.00 18.43 -14.88
C ILE A 80 4.47 18.40 -14.78
N ARG A 81 3.93 17.26 -14.32
CA ARG A 81 2.54 17.11 -13.93
C ARG A 81 2.47 17.19 -12.41
N GLU A 82 1.78 18.16 -11.90
CA GLU A 82 1.45 18.25 -10.48
C GLU A 82 0.23 17.37 -10.18
N ARG A 83 0.27 16.69 -9.04
CA ARG A 83 -0.82 15.83 -8.55
C ARG A 83 -1.41 16.49 -7.30
N GLU A 84 -2.65 16.25 -6.99
CA GLU A 84 -3.33 16.76 -5.79
C GLU A 84 -2.94 15.98 -4.52
N PHE A 85 -1.71 15.46 -4.46
CA PHE A 85 -1.19 14.65 -3.36
C PHE A 85 -0.03 15.37 -2.66
N PHE A 86 -0.06 15.34 -1.32
CA PHE A 86 0.94 15.99 -0.48
C PHE A 86 1.43 15.02 0.58
N LYS A 87 2.76 14.97 0.76
CA LYS A 87 3.44 14.14 1.78
C LYS A 87 3.42 14.84 3.13
N ILE A 88 2.25 14.96 3.71
CA ILE A 88 2.00 15.54 5.03
C ILE A 88 0.97 14.68 5.78
N SER A 89 0.95 14.76 7.11
CA SER A 89 -0.08 14.05 7.88
C SER A 89 -1.46 14.66 7.69
N PRO A 90 -2.54 13.88 7.83
CA PRO A 90 -3.91 14.39 7.76
C PRO A 90 -4.18 15.50 8.78
N GLU A 91 -3.57 15.41 9.98
CA GLU A 91 -3.69 16.41 11.05
C GLU A 91 -3.03 17.72 10.65
N THR A 92 -1.87 17.67 10.00
CA THR A 92 -1.17 18.86 9.48
C THR A 92 -2.01 19.52 8.38
N ALA A 93 -2.55 18.74 7.45
CA ALA A 93 -3.44 19.25 6.40
C ALA A 93 -4.70 19.90 7.01
N TYR A 94 -5.31 19.25 8.00
CA TYR A 94 -6.47 19.79 8.72
C TYR A 94 -6.14 21.07 9.47
N GLY A 95 -4.95 21.15 10.10
CA GLY A 95 -4.45 22.36 10.76
C GLY A 95 -4.43 23.55 9.80
N ILE A 96 -3.92 23.38 8.59
CA ILE A 96 -3.92 24.42 7.54
C ILE A 96 -5.35 24.87 7.20
N PHE A 97 -6.28 23.92 7.02
CA PHE A 97 -7.68 24.23 6.74
C PHE A 97 -8.32 25.01 7.90
N LYS A 98 -8.03 24.59 9.14
CA LYS A 98 -8.53 25.22 10.35
C LYS A 98 -8.05 26.67 10.50
N ASP A 99 -6.75 26.91 10.26
CA ASP A 99 -6.19 28.25 10.31
C ASP A 99 -6.83 29.17 9.26
N ILE A 100 -7.03 28.67 8.04
CA ILE A 100 -7.74 29.43 6.99
C ILE A 100 -9.19 29.71 7.39
N ALA A 101 -9.91 28.72 7.93
CA ALA A 101 -11.29 28.86 8.35
C ALA A 101 -11.44 29.88 9.51
N ILE A 102 -10.51 29.89 10.45
CA ILE A 102 -10.46 30.89 11.54
C ILE A 102 -10.21 32.29 10.97
N LEU A 103 -9.22 32.45 10.09
CA LEU A 103 -8.92 33.75 9.48
C LEU A 103 -10.09 34.31 8.65
N ARG A 104 -10.91 33.43 8.06
CA ARG A 104 -12.09 33.77 7.28
C ARG A 104 -13.34 33.97 8.15
N GLY A 105 -13.33 33.51 9.40
CA GLY A 105 -14.48 33.59 10.31
C GLY A 105 -15.58 32.55 9.99
N ASP A 106 -15.25 31.44 9.30
CA ASP A 106 -16.21 30.45 8.88
C ASP A 106 -15.81 29.02 9.33
N ILE A 107 -15.26 28.90 10.54
CA ILE A 107 -14.82 27.63 11.15
C ILE A 107 -15.96 26.61 11.29
N ASP A 108 -17.18 27.04 11.39
CA ASP A 108 -18.41 26.23 11.44
C ASP A 108 -18.64 25.44 10.13
N LYS A 109 -18.02 25.86 9.02
CA LYS A 109 -18.07 25.21 7.73
C LYS A 109 -16.99 24.13 7.55
N LEU A 110 -16.04 24.02 8.49
CA LEU A 110 -15.02 22.98 8.51
C LEU A 110 -15.53 21.77 9.30
N LYS A 111 -15.59 20.61 8.65
CA LYS A 111 -16.08 19.37 9.25
C LYS A 111 -14.98 18.32 9.23
N LEU A 112 -14.74 17.68 10.38
CA LEU A 112 -13.85 16.53 10.53
C LEU A 112 -14.67 15.24 10.52
N PHE A 113 -14.21 14.23 9.83
CA PHE A 113 -14.85 12.92 9.77
C PHE A 113 -14.03 11.90 10.57
N MET A 114 -14.69 11.24 11.49
CA MET A 114 -14.09 10.16 12.25
C MET A 114 -14.21 8.86 11.46
N PRO A 115 -13.16 8.02 11.39
CA PRO A 115 -13.25 6.72 10.74
C PRO A 115 -14.26 5.82 11.44
N THR A 116 -15.00 5.03 10.66
CA THR A 116 -15.87 3.99 11.24
C THR A 116 -15.02 2.85 11.83
N PRO A 117 -15.59 2.00 12.72
CA PRO A 117 -14.86 0.84 13.25
C PRO A 117 -14.32 -0.07 12.14
N GLU A 118 -15.10 -0.32 11.07
CA GLU A 118 -14.69 -1.12 9.92
C GLU A 118 -13.51 -0.47 9.18
N GLN A 119 -13.56 0.86 8.97
CA GLN A 119 -12.49 1.61 8.35
C GLN A 119 -11.21 1.59 9.19
N SER A 120 -11.32 1.61 10.51
CA SER A 120 -10.17 1.50 11.42
C SER A 120 -9.52 0.13 11.32
N GLN A 121 -10.30 -0.95 11.29
CA GLN A 121 -9.79 -2.31 11.10
C GLN A 121 -9.09 -2.50 9.75
N GLU A 122 -9.69 -2.01 8.65
CA GLU A 122 -9.06 -2.05 7.34
C GLU A 122 -7.72 -1.30 7.31
N GLN A 123 -7.62 -0.18 8.01
CA GLN A 123 -6.37 0.58 8.12
C GLN A 123 -5.31 -0.20 8.88
N GLU A 124 -5.65 -0.80 10.03
CA GLU A 124 -4.71 -1.64 10.78
C GLU A 124 -4.19 -2.82 9.94
N ILE A 125 -5.09 -3.49 9.21
CA ILE A 125 -4.71 -4.60 8.32
C ILE A 125 -3.77 -4.10 7.21
N ALA A 126 -4.06 -2.93 6.61
CA ALA A 126 -3.22 -2.35 5.57
C ALA A 126 -1.84 -1.93 6.11
N GLU A 127 -1.79 -1.30 7.28
CA GLU A 127 -0.55 -0.91 7.96
C GLU A 127 0.30 -2.14 8.34
N ARG A 128 -0.31 -3.20 8.85
CA ARG A 128 0.37 -4.47 9.13
C ARG A 128 0.99 -5.05 7.85
N ARG A 129 0.24 -5.04 6.72
CA ARG A 129 0.76 -5.51 5.42
C ARG A 129 1.93 -4.68 4.91
N LEU A 130 1.89 -3.35 5.06
CA LEU A 130 2.98 -2.45 4.65
C LEU A 130 4.23 -2.62 5.53
N LYS A 131 4.06 -2.86 6.83
CA LYS A 131 5.15 -3.11 7.79
C LYS A 131 5.71 -4.52 7.71
N ARG A 132 5.03 -5.41 7.01
CA ARG A 132 5.42 -6.81 6.88
C ARG A 132 6.81 -6.93 6.24
N ALA A 133 7.76 -7.51 6.96
CA ALA A 133 9.09 -7.77 6.44
C ALA A 133 9.03 -8.69 5.20
N ASN A 134 10.03 -8.62 4.33
CA ASN A 134 10.14 -9.56 3.21
C ASN A 134 10.27 -11.01 3.72
N ASN A 135 9.72 -11.95 2.96
CA ASN A 135 9.85 -13.37 3.25
C ASN A 135 11.32 -13.78 3.36
N SER A 136 11.65 -14.54 4.41
CA SER A 136 12.98 -15.13 4.59
C SER A 136 12.87 -16.46 5.34
N PHE A 137 13.81 -17.37 5.13
CA PHE A 137 13.87 -18.65 5.83
C PHE A 137 14.08 -18.46 7.33
N LYS A 138 14.84 -17.43 7.72
CA LYS A 138 15.03 -17.07 9.12
C LYS A 138 13.70 -16.74 9.83
N LEU A 139 12.80 -16.03 9.18
CA LEU A 139 11.47 -15.72 9.74
C LEU A 139 10.57 -16.96 9.87
N LEU A 140 10.82 -17.98 9.06
CA LEU A 140 10.08 -19.25 9.09
C LEU A 140 10.71 -20.29 10.03
N ASN A 141 11.82 -19.93 10.70
CA ASN A 141 12.61 -20.86 11.51
C ASN A 141 13.07 -22.11 10.71
N ILE A 142 13.43 -21.90 9.43
CA ILE A 142 13.99 -22.93 8.54
C ILE A 142 15.49 -22.69 8.44
N ASP A 143 16.27 -23.66 8.86
CA ASP A 143 17.73 -23.56 8.89
C ASP A 143 18.38 -23.85 7.54
N ILE A 144 19.59 -23.28 7.34
CA ILE A 144 20.43 -23.59 6.19
C ILE A 144 20.75 -25.07 6.19
N GLY A 145 20.52 -25.73 5.07
CA GLY A 145 20.72 -27.15 4.89
C GLY A 145 19.43 -27.97 4.95
N GLU A 146 18.33 -27.40 5.41
CA GLU A 146 17.03 -28.05 5.33
C GLU A 146 16.47 -28.11 3.93
N GLU A 147 15.60 -29.06 3.68
CA GLU A 147 14.94 -29.26 2.38
C GLU A 147 13.49 -28.76 2.42
N ILE A 148 13.06 -28.18 1.32
CA ILE A 148 11.69 -27.79 1.03
C ILE A 148 11.26 -28.47 -0.27
N SER A 149 9.99 -28.84 -0.37
CA SER A 149 9.44 -29.55 -1.54
C SER A 149 8.59 -28.63 -2.41
N PHE A 150 8.56 -28.91 -3.71
CA PHE A 150 7.69 -28.17 -4.63
C PHE A 150 6.24 -28.66 -4.48
N LEU A 151 5.29 -27.73 -4.37
CA LEU A 151 3.88 -28.02 -4.05
C LEU A 151 3.21 -29.02 -5.02
N TYR A 152 3.57 -28.99 -6.29
CA TYR A 152 2.95 -29.83 -7.32
C TYR A 152 3.74 -31.12 -7.63
N ASP A 153 4.91 -31.32 -7.02
CA ASP A 153 5.75 -32.47 -7.25
C ASP A 153 6.72 -32.67 -6.07
N ASP A 154 6.39 -33.56 -5.12
CA ASP A 154 7.17 -33.82 -3.90
C ASP A 154 8.53 -34.44 -4.21
N THR A 155 8.75 -34.96 -5.43
CA THR A 155 10.08 -35.45 -5.87
C THR A 155 11.06 -34.31 -6.14
N VAL A 156 10.55 -33.08 -6.26
CA VAL A 156 11.35 -31.87 -6.41
C VAL A 156 11.63 -31.28 -5.04
N ALA A 157 12.79 -31.63 -4.49
CA ALA A 157 13.29 -31.07 -3.24
C ALA A 157 14.40 -30.06 -3.54
N ALA A 158 14.36 -28.92 -2.86
CA ALA A 158 15.38 -27.89 -2.93
C ALA A 158 15.96 -27.63 -1.54
N LYS A 159 17.27 -27.47 -1.45
CA LYS A 159 18.00 -27.27 -0.19
C LYS A 159 18.14 -25.77 0.10
N VAL A 160 17.83 -25.35 1.33
CA VAL A 160 18.03 -23.98 1.77
C VAL A 160 19.52 -23.68 1.91
N VAL A 161 20.00 -22.62 1.25
CA VAL A 161 21.42 -22.22 1.25
C VAL A 161 21.68 -20.83 1.81
N SER A 162 20.64 -20.11 2.21
CA SER A 162 20.78 -18.81 2.88
C SER A 162 19.61 -18.54 3.83
N ASP A 163 19.84 -17.69 4.84
CA ASP A 163 18.81 -17.23 5.79
C ASP A 163 17.68 -16.41 5.11
N LYS A 164 17.91 -15.92 3.89
CA LYS A 164 16.98 -15.05 3.18
C LYS A 164 16.02 -15.85 2.30
N ASN A 165 16.40 -16.10 1.06
CA ASN A 165 15.48 -16.64 0.05
C ASN A 165 16.18 -17.47 -1.03
N GLN A 166 17.42 -17.97 -0.77
CA GLN A 166 18.16 -18.77 -1.74
C GLN A 166 18.10 -20.24 -1.40
N ILE A 167 17.89 -21.04 -2.43
CA ILE A 167 17.78 -22.48 -2.41
C ILE A 167 18.62 -23.08 -3.53
N GLU A 168 19.18 -24.26 -3.31
CA GLU A 168 19.91 -25.04 -4.29
C GLU A 168 19.01 -26.14 -4.86
N TYR A 169 18.98 -26.25 -6.17
CA TYR A 169 18.29 -27.30 -6.87
C TYR A 169 19.15 -27.79 -8.07
N GLU A 170 19.39 -29.08 -8.17
CA GLU A 170 20.25 -29.69 -9.21
C GLU A 170 21.65 -29.07 -9.33
N GLY A 171 22.25 -28.64 -8.21
CA GLY A 171 23.57 -28.02 -8.15
C GLY A 171 23.61 -26.53 -8.54
N GLU A 172 22.49 -25.90 -8.80
CA GLU A 172 22.38 -24.49 -9.11
C GLU A 172 21.61 -23.72 -8.01
N ASN A 173 22.01 -22.46 -7.78
CA ASN A 173 21.35 -21.58 -6.80
C ASN A 173 20.27 -20.72 -7.44
N TYR A 174 19.10 -20.73 -6.80
CA TYR A 174 17.93 -19.95 -7.20
C TYR A 174 17.38 -19.14 -6.03
N THR A 175 16.63 -18.10 -6.31
CA THR A 175 15.66 -17.58 -5.33
C THR A 175 14.43 -18.49 -5.31
N VAL A 176 13.73 -18.56 -4.18
CA VAL A 176 12.46 -19.33 -4.05
C VAL A 176 11.50 -19.01 -5.20
N THR A 177 11.30 -17.72 -5.50
CA THR A 177 10.42 -17.29 -6.60
C THR A 177 10.99 -17.63 -7.98
N GLY A 178 12.31 -17.57 -8.14
CA GLY A 178 13.00 -17.93 -9.39
C GLY A 178 12.81 -19.39 -9.76
N LEU A 179 13.05 -20.31 -8.80
CA LEU A 179 12.85 -21.73 -9.02
C LEU A 179 11.38 -22.09 -9.22
N ALA A 180 10.47 -21.52 -8.41
CA ALA A 180 9.04 -21.73 -8.60
C ALA A 180 8.59 -21.35 -10.02
N ARG A 181 9.02 -20.18 -10.51
CA ARG A 181 8.71 -19.74 -11.88
C ARG A 181 9.26 -20.71 -12.93
N LYS A 182 10.53 -21.12 -12.81
CA LYS A 182 11.16 -22.07 -13.72
C LYS A 182 10.36 -23.38 -13.81
N LEU A 183 10.03 -23.98 -12.66
CA LEU A 183 9.30 -25.24 -12.61
C LEU A 183 7.86 -25.11 -13.15
N LEU A 184 7.17 -24.02 -12.87
CA LEU A 184 5.81 -23.77 -13.39
C LEU A 184 5.82 -23.61 -14.91
N ILE A 185 6.81 -22.95 -15.48
CA ILE A 185 6.94 -22.78 -16.93
C ILE A 185 7.31 -24.11 -17.58
N GLU A 186 8.39 -24.77 -17.12
CA GLU A 186 8.95 -25.95 -17.75
C GLU A 186 8.07 -27.21 -17.60
N ARG A 187 7.45 -27.40 -16.43
CA ARG A 187 6.70 -28.62 -16.11
C ARG A 187 5.18 -28.47 -16.22
N HIS A 188 4.65 -27.23 -16.08
CA HIS A 188 3.23 -26.98 -16.09
C HIS A 188 2.76 -26.07 -17.23
N GLY A 189 3.66 -25.64 -18.13
CA GLY A 189 3.31 -24.86 -19.33
C GLY A 189 2.77 -23.45 -19.04
N TRP A 190 3.17 -22.85 -17.92
CA TRP A 190 2.74 -21.50 -17.57
C TRP A 190 3.46 -20.45 -18.43
N SER A 191 2.87 -19.26 -18.57
CA SER A 191 3.45 -18.16 -19.35
C SER A 191 4.76 -17.65 -18.76
N GLU A 192 5.74 -17.34 -19.60
CA GLU A 192 7.04 -16.77 -19.18
C GLU A 192 6.90 -15.42 -18.44
N ASN A 193 5.85 -14.64 -18.73
CA ASN A 193 5.60 -13.33 -18.14
C ASN A 193 4.79 -13.39 -16.83
N ILE A 194 4.69 -14.58 -16.19
CA ILE A 194 3.90 -14.71 -14.97
C ILE A 194 4.55 -14.03 -13.77
N HIS A 195 3.74 -13.28 -13.03
CA HIS A 195 4.09 -12.75 -11.71
C HIS A 195 3.52 -13.65 -10.62
N ILE A 196 4.39 -14.24 -9.81
CA ILE A 196 3.99 -15.16 -8.74
C ILE A 196 4.63 -14.79 -7.41
N ASN A 197 3.98 -15.19 -6.32
CA ASN A 197 4.62 -15.31 -5.03
C ASN A 197 5.18 -16.75 -4.89
N GLY A 198 6.48 -16.92 -5.13
CA GLY A 198 7.12 -18.25 -5.13
C GLY A 198 6.99 -19.01 -3.80
N TRP A 199 6.79 -18.33 -2.69
CA TRP A 199 6.61 -18.92 -1.36
C TRP A 199 5.30 -19.70 -1.20
N MET A 200 4.35 -19.54 -2.10
CA MET A 200 3.13 -20.35 -2.19
C MET A 200 3.34 -21.71 -2.83
N TYR A 201 4.45 -21.90 -3.56
CA TYR A 201 4.72 -23.08 -4.38
C TYR A 201 5.77 -24.01 -3.80
N PHE A 202 6.32 -23.69 -2.63
CA PHE A 202 7.16 -24.59 -1.85
C PHE A 202 6.53 -24.87 -0.50
N THR A 203 6.72 -26.11 -0.03
CA THR A 203 6.15 -26.61 1.22
C THR A 203 7.24 -27.07 2.17
N LYS A 204 6.96 -26.93 3.46
CA LYS A 204 7.69 -27.54 4.58
C LYS A 204 6.67 -28.16 5.52
N ASP A 205 6.87 -29.44 5.88
CA ASP A 205 5.99 -30.18 6.79
C ASP A 205 4.49 -30.14 6.39
N GLY A 206 4.23 -30.17 5.07
CA GLY A 206 2.88 -30.21 4.51
C GLY A 206 2.15 -28.86 4.38
N MET A 207 2.77 -27.76 4.80
CA MET A 207 2.26 -26.41 4.63
C MET A 207 3.09 -25.63 3.59
N SER A 208 2.46 -24.76 2.81
CA SER A 208 3.22 -23.82 1.98
C SER A 208 4.03 -22.86 2.85
N LEU A 209 5.16 -22.39 2.36
CA LEU A 209 5.98 -21.41 3.09
C LEU A 209 5.22 -20.11 3.37
N SER A 210 4.22 -19.79 2.55
CA SER A 210 3.32 -18.64 2.78
C SER A 210 2.37 -18.89 3.94
N GLU A 211 1.74 -20.07 4.02
CA GLU A 211 0.87 -20.47 5.13
C GLU A 211 1.64 -20.62 6.45
N LEU A 212 2.86 -21.18 6.39
CA LEU A 212 3.74 -21.29 7.55
C LEU A 212 4.04 -19.92 8.14
N ARG A 213 4.32 -18.94 7.28
CA ARG A 213 4.52 -17.56 7.71
C ARG A 213 3.28 -16.98 8.39
N ASP A 214 2.12 -17.15 7.77
CA ASP A 214 0.86 -16.65 8.32
C ASP A 214 0.56 -17.27 9.69
N SER A 215 0.90 -18.54 9.89
CA SER A 215 0.74 -19.22 11.18
C SER A 215 1.67 -18.64 12.25
N ILE A 216 2.94 -18.35 11.93
CA ILE A 216 3.92 -17.77 12.89
C ILE A 216 3.48 -16.34 13.27
N GLU A 217 3.10 -15.51 12.30
CA GLU A 217 2.65 -14.14 12.56
C GLU A 217 1.35 -14.06 13.37
N ASN A 218 0.46 -15.04 13.26
CA ASN A 218 -0.76 -15.11 14.06
C ASN A 218 -0.48 -15.46 15.52
N VAL A 219 0.50 -16.33 15.79
CA VAL A 219 0.90 -16.69 17.16
C VAL A 219 1.56 -15.51 17.87
N GLU A 220 2.41 -14.74 17.20
CA GLU A 220 3.07 -13.55 17.77
C GLU A 220 2.09 -12.38 18.08
N ASN A 221 0.87 -12.41 17.55
CA ASN A 221 -0.14 -11.36 17.79
C ASN A 221 -1.14 -11.72 18.91
N ASP A 222 -1.14 -12.96 19.39
CA ASP A 222 -2.04 -13.44 20.46
C ASP A 222 -1.36 -13.41 21.85
N ASP A 223 -0.07 -13.08 21.95
CA ASP A 223 0.71 -12.86 23.17
C ASP A 223 0.91 -11.34 23.46
#